data_d259c738fc3d2307bdd15c2000fbc251
#
_entry.id   d259c738fc3d2307bdd15c2000fbc251
#
_cell.length_a   1.000
_cell.length_b   1.000
_cell.length_c   1.000
_cell.angle_alpha   90.00
_cell.angle_beta   90.00
_cell.angle_gamma   90.00
#
_symmetry.space_group_name_H-M   'P 1'
#
loop_
_entity.id
_entity.type
_entity.pdbx_description
1 polymer ?
#
loop_
_entity_poly.entity_id
_entity_poly.type
_entity_poly.pdbx_seq_one_letter_code
_entity_poly.pdbx_strand_id
1 'polypeptide(L)'
;MRFPGGRSALIVIGAGVLAVVPTMIVLGGKPARMAAVVAPAAVGSDRNDPEVDFLRKTRVALATPAAMPTAPALTPAEARPTVKPSVAPPAAPAVPSFSHVFVIVMENHEYGSIIGSAAAPYINGLASTYSLATNYYGASHPSLPNYLALTAGSTFGIASDCTSCYVGATNIADQVEASGRSWKAYMEDLPSPCFMGASTGNYAMKHNPFMYYNDIRNNAARCAAHVLPFNQFWGDMSSGQVPNLTWITPNMCNDMHDCPVSTGDGWLRNVVPTITASAAFRNGGVLFITWDEGSSSAGCCGDSWGGRVATLVISPRVISGFRSSVAENHYSLLRTIEDGFHLAHLGAAGWSSSTPLREYFR
;
A
#
# COMPACT_ATOMS: atom_id res chain seq x y z
N MET A 1 -30.56 -66.59 -4.62
CA MET A 1 -31.89 -66.70 -3.98
C MET A 1 -32.58 -65.36 -4.01
N ARG A 2 -33.83 -65.35 -4.44
CA ARG A 2 -34.85 -64.36 -4.72
C ARG A 2 -34.86 -63.07 -3.88
N PHE A 3 -35.10 -61.95 -4.57
CA PHE A 3 -35.74 -60.73 -4.07
C PHE A 3 -37.20 -60.94 -3.63
N PRO A 4 -37.81 -60.09 -2.82
CA PRO A 4 -38.72 -59.07 -3.27
C PRO A 4 -38.49 -57.70 -2.57
N GLY A 5 -38.71 -56.48 -3.15
CA GLY A 5 -39.91 -55.98 -3.78
C GLY A 5 -40.74 -55.17 -2.78
N GLY A 6 -40.56 -53.83 -2.74
CA GLY A 6 -41.33 -52.90 -1.90
C GLY A 6 -41.49 -51.55 -2.58
N ARG A 7 -42.72 -51.14 -2.82
CA ARG A 7 -43.24 -50.06 -3.70
C ARG A 7 -43.03 -48.68 -3.14
N SER A 8 -42.77 -47.77 -4.05
CA SER A 8 -42.85 -46.31 -3.93
C SER A 8 -44.26 -45.85 -3.53
N ALA A 9 -44.35 -44.91 -2.59
CA ALA A 9 -45.52 -44.06 -2.41
C ALA A 9 -45.13 -42.59 -2.57
N LEU A 10 -45.67 -41.97 -3.61
CA LEU A 10 -45.55 -40.55 -3.91
C LEU A 10 -46.59 -39.80 -3.09
N ILE A 11 -46.19 -38.93 -2.19
CA ILE A 11 -47.08 -37.97 -1.53
C ILE A 11 -46.81 -36.58 -2.10
N VAL A 12 -47.80 -36.09 -2.85
CA VAL A 12 -47.88 -34.70 -3.33
C VAL A 12 -48.56 -33.88 -2.23
N ILE A 13 -47.88 -32.92 -1.66
CA ILE A 13 -48.49 -31.89 -0.80
C ILE A 13 -48.44 -30.56 -1.55
N GLY A 14 -49.63 -30.03 -1.87
CA GLY A 14 -49.79 -28.80 -2.58
C GLY A 14 -49.36 -27.57 -1.82
N ALA A 15 -48.69 -26.66 -2.51
CA ALA A 15 -48.35 -25.33 -2.05
C ALA A 15 -49.55 -24.40 -2.08
N GLY A 16 -50.04 -23.98 -0.88
CA GLY A 16 -50.96 -22.90 -0.73
C GLY A 16 -50.20 -21.57 -0.56
N VAL A 17 -50.29 -20.70 -1.54
CA VAL A 17 -49.77 -19.32 -1.45
C VAL A 17 -50.81 -18.46 -0.72
N LEU A 18 -50.49 -18.05 0.50
CA LEU A 18 -51.24 -16.98 1.19
C LEU A 18 -50.55 -15.63 0.87
N ALA A 19 -51.19 -14.82 0.06
CA ALA A 19 -50.84 -13.43 -0.14
C ALA A 19 -51.34 -12.58 1.05
N VAL A 20 -50.43 -12.05 1.84
CA VAL A 20 -50.75 -11.04 2.85
C VAL A 20 -50.57 -9.66 2.24
N VAL A 21 -51.66 -8.94 2.06
CA VAL A 21 -51.69 -7.54 1.64
C VAL A 21 -51.51 -6.68 2.91
N PRO A 22 -50.54 -5.83 3.05
CA PRO A 22 -50.49 -4.90 4.17
C PRO A 22 -51.40 -3.71 3.91
N THR A 23 -52.39 -3.53 4.76
CA THR A 23 -53.25 -2.36 4.81
C THR A 23 -52.47 -1.17 5.34
N MET A 24 -52.26 -0.15 4.50
CA MET A 24 -51.71 1.14 4.94
C MET A 24 -52.74 1.92 5.75
N ILE A 25 -52.48 2.11 7.03
CA ILE A 25 -53.18 3.08 7.86
C ILE A 25 -52.47 4.42 7.74
N VAL A 26 -53.12 5.38 7.06
CA VAL A 26 -52.68 6.77 7.01
C VAL A 26 -53.13 7.46 8.29
N LEU A 27 -52.21 7.71 9.23
CA LEU A 27 -52.40 8.60 10.34
C LEU A 27 -51.86 9.99 9.98
N GLY A 28 -52.74 10.95 9.88
CA GLY A 28 -52.45 12.37 9.65
C GLY A 28 -51.56 12.95 10.74
N GLY A 29 -50.34 13.34 10.40
CA GLY A 29 -49.43 14.11 11.24
C GLY A 29 -49.17 15.48 10.59
N LYS A 30 -49.35 16.55 11.40
CA LYS A 30 -49.15 17.96 11.03
C LYS A 30 -47.72 18.21 10.55
N PRO A 31 -47.47 19.18 9.62
CA PRO A 31 -46.13 19.50 9.13
C PRO A 31 -45.26 20.09 10.26
N ALA A 32 -44.09 19.52 10.46
CA ALA A 32 -43.07 20.06 11.32
C ALA A 32 -42.49 21.34 10.71
N ARG A 33 -42.41 22.41 11.49
CA ARG A 33 -41.76 23.66 11.14
C ARG A 33 -40.26 23.42 10.85
N MET A 34 -39.79 23.89 9.71
CA MET A 34 -38.37 24.03 9.42
C MET A 34 -37.72 24.94 10.46
N ALA A 35 -36.74 24.42 11.18
CA ALA A 35 -35.86 25.21 12.02
C ALA A 35 -34.91 26.02 11.11
N ALA A 36 -34.89 27.33 11.35
CA ALA A 36 -33.97 28.24 10.67
C ALA A 36 -32.55 27.91 11.07
N VAL A 37 -31.68 27.78 10.05
CA VAL A 37 -30.23 27.69 10.23
C VAL A 37 -29.75 29.05 10.72
N VAL A 38 -29.28 29.10 11.95
CA VAL A 38 -28.66 30.29 12.54
C VAL A 38 -27.21 30.33 11.98
N ALA A 39 -26.89 31.38 11.24
CA ALA A 39 -25.53 31.68 10.81
C ALA A 39 -24.65 31.95 12.04
N PRO A 40 -23.38 31.50 12.06
CA PRO A 40 -22.48 31.82 13.16
C PRO A 40 -22.20 33.32 13.21
N ALA A 41 -22.33 33.89 14.41
CA ALA A 41 -22.03 35.27 14.72
C ALA A 41 -20.56 35.59 14.41
N ALA A 42 -20.31 36.75 13.81
CA ALA A 42 -18.97 37.28 13.58
C ALA A 42 -18.24 37.42 14.95
N VAL A 43 -17.10 36.74 15.07
CA VAL A 43 -16.19 36.90 16.19
C VAL A 43 -15.55 38.28 16.07
N GLY A 44 -15.79 39.15 17.05
CA GLY A 44 -15.19 40.48 17.15
C GLY A 44 -13.66 40.35 17.25
N SER A 45 -12.97 41.15 16.48
CA SER A 45 -11.50 41.31 16.53
C SER A 45 -11.09 41.88 17.88
N ASP A 46 -10.49 41.05 18.72
CA ASP A 46 -9.82 41.50 19.92
C ASP A 46 -8.53 42.25 19.52
N ARG A 47 -8.40 43.51 19.98
CA ARG A 47 -7.31 44.43 19.57
C ARG A 47 -6.02 44.25 20.36
N ASN A 48 -5.89 43.16 21.12
CA ASN A 48 -4.75 42.92 22.01
C ASN A 48 -4.02 41.59 21.73
N ASP A 49 -3.96 41.15 20.47
CA ASP A 49 -3.15 40.00 20.09
C ASP A 49 -1.68 40.46 19.89
N PRO A 50 -0.71 39.97 20.69
CA PRO A 50 0.69 40.35 20.59
C PRO A 50 1.36 39.93 19.28
N GLU A 51 0.78 39.01 18.51
CA GLU A 51 1.32 38.56 17.21
C GLU A 51 1.12 39.62 16.10
N VAL A 52 0.11 40.48 16.21
CA VAL A 52 -0.17 41.56 15.24
C VAL A 52 0.81 42.75 15.41
N ASP A 53 1.38 42.93 16.58
CA ASP A 53 2.32 44.04 16.84
C ASP A 53 3.75 43.75 16.34
N PHE A 54 4.12 42.46 16.17
CA PHE A 54 5.42 42.06 15.57
C PHE A 54 5.51 42.40 14.08
N LEU A 55 4.41 42.26 13.32
CA LEU A 55 4.37 42.51 11.87
C LEU A 55 4.33 44.01 11.52
N ARG A 56 4.04 44.88 12.48
CA ARG A 56 3.97 46.34 12.30
C ARG A 56 5.31 47.04 12.46
N LYS A 57 6.28 46.39 13.09
CA LYS A 57 7.60 47.00 13.39
C LYS A 57 8.70 46.68 12.38
N THR A 58 8.46 45.84 11.40
CA THR A 58 9.41 45.50 10.32
C THR A 58 9.08 46.20 8.98
N ARG A 59 8.84 47.53 9.00
CA ARG A 59 8.98 48.32 7.79
C ARG A 59 10.47 48.58 7.54
N VAL A 60 11.07 47.75 6.69
CA VAL A 60 12.39 48.06 6.11
C VAL A 60 12.27 49.30 5.22
N ALA A 61 13.04 50.33 5.53
CA ALA A 61 13.16 51.50 4.70
C ALA A 61 13.71 51.09 3.32
N LEU A 62 13.00 51.48 2.25
CA LEU A 62 13.52 51.36 0.88
C LEU A 62 14.73 52.29 0.77
N ALA A 63 15.92 51.72 0.64
CA ALA A 63 17.14 52.44 0.31
C ALA A 63 17.09 52.84 -1.16
N THR A 64 17.37 54.11 -1.42
CA THR A 64 17.55 54.71 -2.74
C THR A 64 18.67 53.99 -3.50
N PRO A 65 18.54 53.70 -4.80
CA PRO A 65 19.58 53.02 -5.54
C PRO A 65 20.81 53.92 -5.70
N ALA A 66 21.96 53.46 -5.24
CA ALA A 66 23.25 54.11 -5.50
C ALA A 66 23.64 53.92 -6.97
N ALA A 67 24.24 54.98 -7.55
CA ALA A 67 24.69 55.00 -8.93
C ALA A 67 25.68 53.85 -9.21
N MET A 68 25.49 53.13 -10.31
CA MET A 68 26.40 52.10 -10.79
C MET A 68 27.75 52.70 -11.19
N PRO A 69 28.87 52.12 -10.77
CA PRO A 69 30.17 52.47 -11.31
C PRO A 69 30.33 51.97 -12.74
N THR A 70 30.90 52.83 -13.60
CA THR A 70 31.25 52.54 -15.00
C THR A 70 32.22 51.36 -15.08
N ALA A 71 31.91 50.40 -15.93
CA ALA A 71 32.74 49.23 -16.17
C ALA A 71 34.11 49.57 -16.79
N PRO A 72 35.22 48.98 -16.33
CA PRO A 72 36.51 49.15 -17.01
C PRO A 72 36.55 48.41 -18.35
N ALA A 73 37.31 48.95 -19.28
CA ALA A 73 37.50 48.44 -20.65
C ALA A 73 38.05 47.03 -20.65
N LEU A 74 37.48 46.16 -21.49
CA LEU A 74 37.85 44.78 -21.68
C LEU A 74 39.28 44.70 -22.28
N THR A 75 40.20 44.02 -21.58
CA THR A 75 41.47 43.54 -22.11
C THR A 75 41.22 42.32 -22.98
N PRO A 76 42.10 42.03 -24.00
CA PRO A 76 41.93 40.91 -24.91
C PRO A 76 41.94 39.56 -24.14
N ALA A 77 41.00 38.70 -24.52
CA ALA A 77 40.80 37.38 -23.90
C ALA A 77 42.06 36.49 -24.02
N GLU A 78 42.58 36.10 -22.88
CA GLU A 78 43.51 34.97 -22.80
C GLU A 78 42.77 33.69 -23.26
N ALA A 79 43.48 32.86 -24.02
CA ALA A 79 43.00 31.62 -24.56
C ALA A 79 42.45 30.68 -23.40
N ARG A 80 41.18 30.41 -23.44
CA ARG A 80 40.50 29.54 -22.51
C ARG A 80 41.15 28.14 -22.54
N PRO A 81 41.58 27.57 -21.41
CA PRO A 81 42.10 26.18 -21.41
C PRO A 81 40.99 25.24 -21.87
N THR A 82 41.30 24.36 -22.79
CA THR A 82 40.43 23.28 -23.25
C THR A 82 40.14 22.36 -22.07
N VAL A 83 38.93 22.40 -21.53
CA VAL A 83 38.47 21.47 -20.49
C VAL A 83 38.37 20.09 -21.14
N LYS A 84 39.24 19.16 -20.70
CA LYS A 84 39.09 17.75 -21.04
C LYS A 84 37.64 17.32 -20.73
N PRO A 85 37.00 16.51 -21.62
CA PRO A 85 35.64 16.00 -21.31
C PRO A 85 35.71 15.25 -19.98
N SER A 86 34.97 15.77 -18.99
CA SER A 86 34.75 15.04 -17.75
C SER A 86 33.94 13.80 -18.11
N VAL A 87 34.47 12.62 -17.80
CA VAL A 87 33.70 11.38 -17.89
C VAL A 87 32.52 11.55 -16.91
N ALA A 88 31.31 11.50 -17.45
CA ALA A 88 30.08 11.58 -16.62
C ALA A 88 30.16 10.45 -15.58
N PRO A 89 29.76 10.72 -14.33
CA PRO A 89 29.67 9.67 -13.31
C PRO A 89 28.82 8.51 -13.86
N PRO A 90 29.13 7.26 -13.50
CA PRO A 90 28.27 6.13 -13.87
C PRO A 90 26.81 6.44 -13.50
N ALA A 91 25.89 6.17 -14.41
CA ALA A 91 24.47 6.33 -14.11
C ALA A 91 24.13 5.50 -12.86
N ALA A 92 23.36 6.10 -11.95
CA ALA A 92 22.88 5.36 -10.77
C ALA A 92 22.12 4.09 -11.24
N PRO A 93 22.23 2.96 -10.51
CA PRO A 93 21.48 1.75 -10.87
C PRO A 93 19.98 2.08 -11.04
N ALA A 94 19.36 1.53 -12.06
CA ALA A 94 17.93 1.67 -12.29
C ALA A 94 17.20 0.45 -11.69
N VAL A 95 15.93 0.62 -11.34
CA VAL A 95 15.06 -0.51 -11.04
C VAL A 95 14.92 -1.36 -12.31
N PRO A 96 15.20 -2.68 -12.27
CA PRO A 96 15.05 -3.51 -13.47
C PRO A 96 13.57 -3.70 -13.82
N SER A 97 13.29 -3.95 -15.10
CA SER A 97 11.92 -4.33 -15.51
C SER A 97 11.52 -5.65 -14.86
N PHE A 98 10.34 -5.67 -14.21
CA PHE A 98 9.78 -6.88 -13.62
C PHE A 98 8.77 -7.53 -14.55
N SER A 99 8.82 -8.86 -14.66
CA SER A 99 7.74 -9.63 -15.29
C SER A 99 6.58 -9.86 -14.34
N HIS A 100 6.90 -10.11 -13.06
CA HIS A 100 5.94 -10.35 -11.98
C HIS A 100 6.44 -9.70 -10.68
N VAL A 101 5.51 -9.13 -9.95
CA VAL A 101 5.74 -8.57 -8.61
C VAL A 101 4.82 -9.29 -7.63
N PHE A 102 5.41 -9.82 -6.58
CA PHE A 102 4.70 -10.36 -5.42
C PHE A 102 4.92 -9.43 -4.24
N VAL A 103 3.87 -9.10 -3.51
CA VAL A 103 3.93 -8.31 -2.28
C VAL A 103 3.26 -9.10 -1.18
N ILE A 104 3.94 -9.31 -0.07
CA ILE A 104 3.38 -9.84 1.18
C ILE A 104 3.52 -8.74 2.22
N VAL A 105 2.40 -8.35 2.84
CA VAL A 105 2.38 -7.36 3.92
C VAL A 105 2.07 -8.07 5.23
N MET A 106 3.00 -7.94 6.16
CA MET A 106 2.91 -8.43 7.55
C MET A 106 2.55 -7.25 8.47
N GLU A 107 2.31 -7.49 9.75
CA GLU A 107 1.66 -6.53 10.64
C GLU A 107 2.45 -6.20 11.90
N ASN A 108 2.46 -4.88 12.23
CA ASN A 108 2.70 -4.30 13.55
C ASN A 108 4.02 -4.69 14.25
N HIS A 109 5.11 -4.94 13.51
CA HIS A 109 6.38 -5.29 14.14
C HIS A 109 7.53 -4.37 13.76
N GLU A 110 8.19 -3.83 14.79
CA GLU A 110 9.43 -3.08 14.67
C GLU A 110 10.55 -3.95 14.08
N TYR A 111 11.42 -3.36 13.28
CA TYR A 111 12.56 -4.04 12.65
C TYR A 111 13.33 -4.98 13.59
N GLY A 112 13.63 -4.49 14.82
CA GLY A 112 14.42 -5.24 15.78
C GLY A 112 13.71 -6.44 16.42
N SER A 113 12.38 -6.52 16.33
CA SER A 113 11.62 -7.68 16.78
C SER A 113 11.59 -8.82 15.76
N ILE A 114 11.98 -8.54 14.51
CA ILE A 114 12.02 -9.48 13.40
C ILE A 114 13.48 -9.85 13.04
N ILE A 115 14.28 -8.83 12.70
CA ILE A 115 15.66 -9.07 12.25
C ILE A 115 16.59 -9.29 13.45
N GLY A 116 17.23 -10.46 13.46
CA GLY A 116 18.03 -10.96 14.58
C GLY A 116 17.23 -11.73 15.65
N SER A 117 15.90 -11.79 15.52
CA SER A 117 15.05 -12.54 16.46
C SER A 117 15.17 -14.04 16.27
N ALA A 118 15.31 -14.78 17.37
CA ALA A 118 15.26 -16.24 17.38
C ALA A 118 13.85 -16.79 17.02
N ALA A 119 12.81 -15.96 17.13
CA ALA A 119 11.43 -16.29 16.74
C ALA A 119 11.18 -16.19 15.22
N ALA A 120 12.14 -15.63 14.44
CA ALA A 120 12.02 -15.43 12.99
C ALA A 120 13.17 -16.08 12.20
N PRO A 121 13.49 -17.37 12.40
CA PRO A 121 14.66 -17.99 11.78
C PRO A 121 14.56 -18.06 10.26
N TYR A 122 13.37 -18.28 9.70
CA TYR A 122 13.17 -18.33 8.25
C TYR A 122 13.33 -16.96 7.60
N ILE A 123 12.72 -15.92 8.16
CA ILE A 123 12.85 -14.54 7.70
C ILE A 123 14.31 -14.09 7.75
N ASN A 124 15.04 -14.38 8.84
CA ASN A 124 16.47 -14.07 8.95
C ASN A 124 17.32 -14.85 7.94
N GLY A 125 16.94 -16.08 7.61
CA GLY A 125 17.54 -16.87 6.53
C GLY A 125 17.33 -16.20 5.17
N LEU A 126 16.12 -15.72 4.86
CA LEU A 126 15.82 -14.96 3.65
C LEU A 126 16.63 -13.66 3.60
N ALA A 127 16.67 -12.90 4.69
CA ALA A 127 17.45 -11.65 4.79
C ALA A 127 18.95 -11.87 4.59
N SER A 128 19.46 -13.05 4.95
CA SER A 128 20.88 -13.42 4.73
C SER A 128 21.16 -13.87 3.29
N THR A 129 20.17 -14.46 2.63
CA THR A 129 20.29 -14.99 1.26
C THR A 129 20.05 -13.94 0.19
N TYR A 130 19.05 -13.07 0.42
CA TYR A 130 18.63 -12.02 -0.50
C TYR A 130 19.04 -10.64 0.01
N SER A 131 18.28 -9.62 -0.31
CA SER A 131 18.58 -8.25 0.11
C SER A 131 17.61 -7.76 1.18
N LEU A 132 18.08 -6.90 2.08
CA LEU A 132 17.34 -6.35 3.20
C LEU A 132 17.49 -4.83 3.28
N ALA A 133 16.37 -4.12 3.36
CA ALA A 133 16.33 -2.72 3.74
C ALA A 133 16.51 -2.62 5.27
N THR A 134 17.57 -1.95 5.71
CA THR A 134 17.83 -1.79 7.16
C THR A 134 17.35 -0.47 7.71
N ASN A 135 16.83 0.41 6.85
CA ASN A 135 16.38 1.76 7.20
C ASN A 135 15.08 2.10 6.47
N TYR A 136 14.06 1.24 6.65
CA TYR A 136 12.77 1.33 5.99
C TYR A 136 11.66 1.60 7.01
N TYR A 137 10.68 2.42 6.65
CA TYR A 137 9.68 2.93 7.58
C TYR A 137 8.25 2.79 7.05
N GLY A 138 7.31 2.48 7.95
CA GLY A 138 5.88 2.64 7.70
C GLY A 138 5.53 4.11 7.45
N ALA A 139 4.45 4.35 6.73
CA ALA A 139 4.02 5.72 6.41
C ALA A 139 3.35 6.40 7.61
N SER A 140 2.54 5.68 8.39
CA SER A 140 1.67 6.23 9.42
C SER A 140 1.29 5.19 10.47
N HIS A 141 0.41 5.57 11.38
CA HIS A 141 -0.40 4.73 12.27
C HIS A 141 -1.88 5.11 12.13
N PRO A 142 -2.82 4.18 12.32
CA PRO A 142 -2.69 2.72 12.41
C PRO A 142 -2.52 2.06 11.03
N SER A 143 -2.85 0.76 10.90
CA SER A 143 -2.57 -0.08 9.72
C SER A 143 -3.11 0.47 8.40
N LEU A 144 -4.41 0.78 8.30
CA LEU A 144 -5.06 1.12 7.02
C LEU A 144 -4.35 2.20 6.19
N PRO A 145 -3.94 3.36 6.74
CA PRO A 145 -3.21 4.36 5.95
C PRO A 145 -1.92 3.84 5.31
N ASN A 146 -1.25 2.84 5.91
CA ASN A 146 -0.05 2.22 5.34
C ASN A 146 -0.37 1.39 4.09
N TYR A 147 -1.46 0.64 4.12
CA TYR A 147 -1.94 -0.10 2.95
C TYR A 147 -2.32 0.83 1.79
N LEU A 148 -2.94 1.97 2.09
CA LEU A 148 -3.28 2.98 1.08
C LEU A 148 -2.02 3.67 0.52
N ALA A 149 -1.03 3.95 1.38
CA ALA A 149 0.27 4.47 0.96
C ALA A 149 0.99 3.50 0.01
N LEU A 150 1.00 2.19 0.32
CA LEU A 150 1.59 1.13 -0.50
C LEU A 150 0.89 0.94 -1.85
N THR A 151 -0.37 1.32 -1.98
CA THR A 151 -1.18 0.99 -3.17
C THR A 151 -1.64 2.19 -3.99
N ALA A 152 -1.57 3.42 -3.42
CA ALA A 152 -1.96 4.64 -4.12
C ALA A 152 -1.05 5.86 -3.83
N GLY A 153 0.01 5.66 -3.07
CA GLY A 153 0.96 6.74 -2.75
C GLY A 153 0.37 7.84 -1.87
N SER A 154 -0.69 7.56 -1.12
CA SER A 154 -1.35 8.53 -0.24
C SER A 154 -2.12 7.83 0.86
N THR A 155 -2.13 8.43 2.05
CA THR A 155 -3.05 8.02 3.14
C THR A 155 -4.44 8.63 2.97
N PHE A 156 -4.63 9.58 2.03
CA PHE A 156 -5.86 10.35 1.82
C PHE A 156 -6.37 11.07 3.06
N GLY A 157 -5.49 11.39 4.01
CA GLY A 157 -5.86 11.98 5.29
C GLY A 157 -6.56 11.01 6.25
N ILE A 158 -6.62 9.73 5.91
CA ILE A 158 -7.15 8.67 6.78
C ILE A 158 -6.10 8.40 7.87
N ALA A 159 -6.55 8.47 9.14
CA ALA A 159 -5.71 8.29 10.31
C ALA A 159 -6.38 7.31 11.32
N SER A 160 -7.12 6.34 10.81
CA SER A 160 -7.80 5.30 11.61
C SER A 160 -8.06 4.07 10.77
N ASP A 161 -8.33 2.94 11.42
CA ASP A 161 -8.77 1.69 10.79
C ASP A 161 -10.28 1.68 10.49
N CYS A 162 -10.77 2.79 9.94
CA CYS A 162 -12.17 2.96 9.61
C CYS A 162 -12.62 1.96 8.54
N THR A 163 -13.82 1.43 8.68
CA THR A 163 -14.39 0.42 7.77
C THR A 163 -15.34 1.00 6.71
N SER A 164 -15.45 2.35 6.66
CA SER A 164 -16.34 3.07 5.73
C SER A 164 -15.69 4.30 5.08
N CYS A 165 -14.39 4.49 5.22
CA CYS A 165 -13.62 5.58 4.63
C CYS A 165 -13.11 5.21 3.22
N TYR A 166 -14.01 5.14 2.27
CA TYR A 166 -13.70 4.76 0.89
C TYR A 166 -13.14 5.92 0.09
N VAL A 167 -12.22 5.60 -0.84
CA VAL A 167 -11.53 6.59 -1.67
C VAL A 167 -11.87 6.42 -3.15
N GLY A 168 -11.98 7.53 -3.87
CA GLY A 168 -12.23 7.57 -5.31
C GLY A 168 -10.96 7.96 -6.08
N ALA A 169 -9.84 7.29 -5.78
CA ALA A 169 -8.54 7.63 -6.35
C ALA A 169 -7.97 6.48 -7.17
N THR A 170 -7.16 6.81 -8.18
CA THR A 170 -6.37 5.86 -8.94
C THR A 170 -5.38 5.14 -8.02
N ASN A 171 -5.25 3.85 -8.20
CA ASN A 171 -4.40 2.97 -7.42
C ASN A 171 -3.54 2.08 -8.33
N ILE A 172 -2.63 1.29 -7.76
CA ILE A 172 -1.71 0.43 -8.52
C ILE A 172 -2.46 -0.61 -9.38
N ALA A 173 -3.62 -1.11 -8.94
CA ALA A 173 -4.42 -2.06 -9.72
C ALA A 173 -4.92 -1.44 -11.02
N ASP A 174 -5.36 -0.18 -11.00
CA ASP A 174 -5.79 0.56 -12.19
C ASP A 174 -4.64 0.72 -13.19
N GLN A 175 -3.46 1.08 -12.69
CA GLN A 175 -2.29 1.26 -13.55
C GLN A 175 -1.85 -0.06 -14.18
N VAL A 176 -1.86 -1.15 -13.40
CA VAL A 176 -1.52 -2.49 -13.87
C VAL A 176 -2.48 -2.93 -14.98
N GLU A 177 -3.80 -2.77 -14.77
CA GLU A 177 -4.81 -3.07 -15.80
C GLU A 177 -4.65 -2.18 -17.05
N ALA A 178 -4.47 -0.87 -16.87
CA ALA A 178 -4.28 0.07 -17.97
C ALA A 178 -3.03 -0.24 -18.79
N SER A 179 -2.00 -0.87 -18.19
CA SER A 179 -0.79 -1.32 -18.89
C SER A 179 -0.94 -2.65 -19.62
N GLY A 180 -2.13 -3.27 -19.58
CA GLY A 180 -2.40 -4.59 -20.16
C GLY A 180 -1.88 -5.76 -19.31
N ARG A 181 -1.49 -5.52 -18.07
CA ARG A 181 -1.06 -6.55 -17.11
C ARG A 181 -2.23 -6.99 -16.25
N SER A 182 -2.06 -8.16 -15.62
CA SER A 182 -3.02 -8.73 -14.69
C SER A 182 -2.62 -8.51 -13.23
N TRP A 183 -3.61 -8.46 -12.34
CA TRP A 183 -3.38 -8.42 -10.90
C TRP A 183 -4.39 -9.29 -10.16
N LYS A 184 -4.03 -9.76 -8.98
CA LYS A 184 -4.92 -10.37 -8.00
C LYS A 184 -4.42 -10.07 -6.59
N ALA A 185 -5.37 -9.90 -5.68
CA ALA A 185 -5.15 -9.77 -4.26
C ALA A 185 -5.72 -10.99 -3.55
N TYR A 186 -4.87 -11.72 -2.85
CA TYR A 186 -5.22 -12.94 -2.12
C TYR A 186 -5.21 -12.64 -0.63
N MET A 187 -6.38 -12.68 -0.01
CA MET A 187 -6.58 -12.38 1.40
C MET A 187 -6.86 -13.68 2.16
N GLU A 188 -6.04 -13.97 3.15
CA GLU A 188 -6.27 -15.17 3.97
C GLU A 188 -7.52 -14.98 4.83
N ASP A 189 -8.30 -16.04 4.99
CA ASP A 189 -9.61 -16.08 5.66
C ASP A 189 -10.69 -15.15 5.05
N LEU A 190 -10.46 -14.58 3.86
CA LEU A 190 -11.54 -13.95 3.09
C LEU A 190 -12.57 -15.02 2.74
N PRO A 191 -13.85 -14.92 3.17
CA PRO A 191 -14.79 -16.05 3.07
C PRO A 191 -15.30 -16.30 1.65
N SER A 192 -15.26 -15.28 0.80
CA SER A 192 -15.67 -15.35 -0.61
C SER A 192 -15.01 -14.24 -1.42
N PRO A 193 -14.88 -14.37 -2.74
CA PRO A 193 -14.42 -13.26 -3.58
C PRO A 193 -15.20 -11.98 -3.31
N CYS A 194 -14.49 -10.84 -3.19
CA CYS A 194 -15.11 -9.54 -2.98
C CYS A 194 -16.00 -9.44 -1.72
N PHE A 195 -15.63 -10.09 -0.64
CA PHE A 195 -16.37 -9.98 0.62
C PHE A 195 -16.38 -8.54 1.14
N MET A 196 -17.58 -8.01 1.41
CA MET A 196 -17.79 -6.59 1.74
C MET A 196 -17.82 -6.30 3.25
N GLY A 197 -17.74 -7.34 4.09
CA GLY A 197 -17.78 -7.19 5.54
C GLY A 197 -16.46 -6.67 6.11
N ALA A 198 -16.55 -5.96 7.25
CA ALA A 198 -15.41 -5.35 7.93
C ALA A 198 -14.43 -6.40 8.50
N SER A 199 -14.94 -7.52 8.99
CA SER A 199 -14.14 -8.63 9.53
C SER A 199 -14.95 -9.92 9.55
N THR A 200 -14.26 -11.06 9.55
CA THR A 200 -14.84 -12.37 9.81
C THR A 200 -13.72 -13.37 10.12
N GLY A 201 -13.85 -14.15 11.20
CA GLY A 201 -12.74 -14.99 11.67
C GLY A 201 -11.50 -14.14 11.91
N ASN A 202 -10.39 -14.52 11.28
CA ASN A 202 -9.13 -13.77 11.34
C ASN A 202 -8.94 -12.81 10.12
N TYR A 203 -9.93 -12.65 9.24
CA TYR A 203 -9.88 -11.64 8.18
C TYR A 203 -10.24 -10.27 8.72
N ALA A 204 -9.44 -9.26 8.39
CA ALA A 204 -9.73 -7.85 8.66
C ALA A 204 -9.65 -7.03 7.37
N MET A 205 -10.73 -6.29 7.04
CA MET A 205 -10.80 -5.45 5.84
C MET A 205 -9.74 -4.34 5.85
N LYS A 206 -9.34 -3.83 7.03
CA LYS A 206 -8.30 -2.80 7.18
C LYS A 206 -6.95 -3.22 6.56
N HIS A 207 -6.71 -4.52 6.42
CA HIS A 207 -5.51 -5.08 5.78
C HIS A 207 -5.75 -5.43 4.29
N ASN A 208 -6.90 -5.05 3.74
CA ASN A 208 -7.25 -5.26 2.34
C ASN A 208 -7.52 -3.93 1.64
N PRO A 209 -6.48 -3.24 1.12
CA PRO A 209 -6.62 -1.89 0.56
C PRO A 209 -7.60 -1.82 -0.61
N PHE A 210 -7.72 -2.90 -1.38
CA PHE A 210 -8.55 -2.93 -2.58
C PHE A 210 -10.05 -2.81 -2.28
N MET A 211 -10.47 -3.11 -1.04
CA MET A 211 -11.85 -2.91 -0.59
C MET A 211 -12.16 -1.45 -0.21
N TYR A 212 -11.17 -0.57 -0.21
CA TYR A 212 -11.36 0.86 0.06
C TYR A 212 -11.47 1.71 -1.21
N TYR A 213 -11.10 1.19 -2.38
CA TYR A 213 -11.21 1.91 -3.65
C TYR A 213 -12.60 1.74 -4.26
N ASN A 214 -13.28 2.88 -4.51
CA ASN A 214 -14.66 2.91 -5.02
C ASN A 214 -14.84 2.20 -6.35
N ASP A 215 -13.88 2.31 -7.24
CA ASP A 215 -13.86 1.72 -8.58
C ASP A 215 -13.71 0.19 -8.56
N ILE A 216 -13.09 -0.36 -7.52
CA ILE A 216 -12.98 -1.81 -7.29
C ILE A 216 -14.22 -2.30 -6.54
N ARG A 217 -14.47 -1.78 -5.33
CA ARG A 217 -15.52 -2.29 -4.45
C ARG A 217 -16.94 -2.15 -5.01
N ASN A 218 -17.20 -1.09 -5.80
CA ASN A 218 -18.52 -0.84 -6.39
C ASN A 218 -18.69 -1.50 -7.78
N ASN A 219 -17.66 -2.14 -8.31
CA ASN A 219 -17.72 -2.97 -9.50
C ASN A 219 -17.65 -4.45 -9.11
N ALA A 220 -18.81 -5.07 -8.89
CA ALA A 220 -18.89 -6.43 -8.37
C ALA A 220 -18.14 -7.46 -9.23
N ALA A 221 -18.17 -7.31 -10.54
CA ALA A 221 -17.47 -8.23 -11.47
C ALA A 221 -15.94 -8.08 -11.34
N ARG A 222 -15.43 -6.84 -11.34
CA ARG A 222 -14.00 -6.55 -11.16
C ARG A 222 -13.53 -7.03 -9.80
N CYS A 223 -14.24 -6.65 -8.75
CA CYS A 223 -13.90 -7.02 -7.39
C CYS A 223 -13.84 -8.55 -7.21
N ALA A 224 -14.87 -9.28 -7.68
CA ALA A 224 -14.90 -10.73 -7.55
C ALA A 224 -13.85 -11.47 -8.40
N ALA A 225 -13.36 -10.84 -9.48
CA ALA A 225 -12.30 -11.42 -10.31
C ALA A 225 -10.90 -11.25 -9.68
N HIS A 226 -10.73 -10.24 -8.82
CA HIS A 226 -9.40 -9.81 -8.39
C HIS A 226 -9.17 -9.89 -6.87
N VAL A 227 -10.18 -9.70 -6.04
CA VAL A 227 -10.06 -9.75 -4.58
C VAL A 227 -10.56 -11.10 -4.09
N LEU A 228 -9.63 -12.00 -3.81
CA LEU A 228 -9.87 -13.44 -3.73
C LEU A 228 -9.47 -14.03 -2.37
N PRO A 229 -10.15 -15.10 -1.91
CA PRO A 229 -9.65 -15.92 -0.82
C PRO A 229 -8.26 -16.51 -1.14
N PHE A 230 -7.36 -16.51 -0.16
CA PHE A 230 -5.97 -16.94 -0.35
C PHE A 230 -5.84 -18.41 -0.83
N ASN A 231 -6.82 -19.27 -0.57
CA ASN A 231 -6.77 -20.64 -1.07
C ASN A 231 -6.73 -20.72 -2.61
N GLN A 232 -7.20 -19.69 -3.34
CA GLN A 232 -7.11 -19.63 -4.80
C GLN A 232 -5.70 -19.37 -5.31
N PHE A 233 -4.84 -18.75 -4.48
CA PHE A 233 -3.42 -18.56 -4.78
C PHE A 233 -2.72 -19.87 -5.20
N TRP A 234 -2.98 -20.96 -4.47
CA TRP A 234 -2.37 -22.25 -4.77
C TRP A 234 -2.76 -22.81 -6.13
N GLY A 235 -4.02 -22.61 -6.53
CA GLY A 235 -4.54 -23.00 -7.84
C GLY A 235 -3.86 -22.22 -8.97
N ASP A 236 -3.77 -20.90 -8.83
CA ASP A 236 -3.14 -20.02 -9.83
C ASP A 236 -1.63 -20.30 -9.94
N MET A 237 -0.94 -20.51 -8.81
CA MET A 237 0.47 -20.86 -8.82
C MET A 237 0.74 -22.22 -9.47
N SER A 238 -0.08 -23.22 -9.19
CA SER A 238 0.09 -24.59 -9.73
C SER A 238 -0.26 -24.69 -11.22
N SER A 239 -1.24 -23.92 -11.69
CA SER A 239 -1.63 -23.85 -13.10
C SER A 239 -0.72 -22.97 -13.96
N GLY A 240 0.19 -22.20 -13.34
CA GLY A 240 1.01 -21.21 -14.02
C GLY A 240 0.27 -19.93 -14.43
N GLN A 241 -0.97 -19.75 -13.98
CA GLN A 241 -1.80 -18.55 -14.22
C GLN A 241 -1.47 -17.43 -13.22
N VAL A 242 -0.19 -17.13 -13.06
CA VAL A 242 0.30 -16.16 -12.06
C VAL A 242 0.07 -14.75 -12.55
N PRO A 243 -0.63 -13.87 -11.78
CA PRO A 243 -0.80 -12.48 -12.17
C PRO A 243 0.53 -11.71 -12.18
N ASN A 244 0.63 -10.67 -13.03
CA ASN A 244 1.80 -9.81 -13.04
C ASN A 244 2.02 -9.09 -11.70
N LEU A 245 0.92 -8.62 -11.06
CA LEU A 245 0.95 -8.14 -9.68
C LEU A 245 0.15 -9.09 -8.79
N THR A 246 0.83 -9.71 -7.84
CA THR A 246 0.25 -10.59 -6.82
C THR A 246 0.40 -9.92 -5.46
N TRP A 247 -0.71 -9.51 -4.86
CA TRP A 247 -0.77 -8.98 -3.51
C TRP A 247 -1.26 -10.06 -2.55
N ILE A 248 -0.60 -10.22 -1.43
CA ILE A 248 -0.96 -11.23 -0.42
C ILE A 248 -0.98 -10.57 0.95
N THR A 249 -2.11 -10.72 1.65
CA THR A 249 -2.22 -10.36 3.06
C THR A 249 -2.60 -11.60 3.84
N PRO A 250 -1.76 -12.07 4.77
CA PRO A 250 -2.09 -13.15 5.69
C PRO A 250 -3.24 -12.73 6.62
N ASN A 251 -3.85 -13.69 7.33
CA ASN A 251 -4.84 -13.38 8.34
C ASN A 251 -4.21 -12.79 9.61
N MET A 252 -5.00 -12.22 10.51
CA MET A 252 -4.58 -11.52 11.74
C MET A 252 -3.62 -12.34 12.64
N CYS A 253 -3.60 -13.66 12.51
CA CYS A 253 -2.66 -14.50 13.24
C CYS A 253 -1.36 -14.71 12.43
N ASN A 254 -1.48 -15.03 11.15
CA ASN A 254 -0.35 -15.36 10.29
C ASN A 254 0.43 -14.12 9.84
N ASP A 255 -0.17 -12.92 9.87
CA ASP A 255 0.50 -11.66 9.64
C ASP A 255 1.29 -11.15 10.87
N MET A 256 1.15 -11.81 12.02
CA MET A 256 1.76 -11.50 13.33
C MET A 256 1.03 -10.42 14.15
N HIS A 257 -0.13 -9.90 13.70
CA HIS A 257 -0.89 -8.89 14.45
C HIS A 257 -1.37 -9.44 15.81
N ASP A 258 -2.08 -10.57 15.78
CA ASP A 258 -2.69 -11.16 16.97
C ASP A 258 -1.91 -12.37 17.54
N CYS A 259 -0.88 -12.86 16.81
CA CYS A 259 -0.12 -14.04 17.14
C CYS A 259 1.39 -13.78 17.18
N PRO A 260 2.17 -14.64 17.83
CA PRO A 260 3.63 -14.46 17.94
C PRO A 260 4.33 -14.44 16.57
N VAL A 261 5.47 -13.74 16.51
CA VAL A 261 6.36 -13.67 15.33
C VAL A 261 6.66 -15.06 14.73
N SER A 262 6.83 -16.08 15.57
CA SER A 262 7.08 -17.46 15.11
C SER A 262 5.94 -18.05 14.27
N THR A 263 4.70 -17.59 14.46
CA THR A 263 3.55 -18.02 13.66
C THR A 263 3.67 -17.53 12.22
N GLY A 264 3.91 -16.22 12.03
CA GLY A 264 4.10 -15.66 10.70
C GLY A 264 5.40 -16.12 10.03
N ASP A 265 6.50 -16.35 10.79
CA ASP A 265 7.72 -16.96 10.25
C ASP A 265 7.44 -18.37 9.69
N GLY A 266 6.63 -19.16 10.40
CA GLY A 266 6.19 -20.49 9.95
C GLY A 266 5.29 -20.40 8.71
N TRP A 267 4.37 -19.42 8.68
CA TRP A 267 3.52 -19.20 7.52
C TRP A 267 4.33 -18.81 6.28
N LEU A 268 5.27 -17.87 6.41
CA LEU A 268 6.16 -17.48 5.32
C LEU A 268 7.01 -18.64 4.82
N ARG A 269 7.47 -19.54 5.71
CA ARG A 269 8.22 -20.76 5.36
C ARG A 269 7.41 -21.69 4.46
N ASN A 270 6.09 -21.69 4.57
CA ASN A 270 5.21 -22.51 3.73
C ASN A 270 4.88 -21.83 2.39
N VAL A 271 4.74 -20.50 2.36
CA VAL A 271 4.26 -19.76 1.18
C VAL A 271 5.40 -19.35 0.25
N VAL A 272 6.48 -18.78 0.78
CA VAL A 272 7.57 -18.20 -0.01
C VAL A 272 8.23 -19.22 -0.96
N PRO A 273 8.47 -20.49 -0.58
CA PRO A 273 9.04 -21.48 -1.49
C PRO A 273 8.21 -21.70 -2.76
N THR A 274 6.88 -21.65 -2.66
CA THR A 274 6.00 -21.78 -3.83
C THR A 274 6.18 -20.61 -4.80
N ILE A 275 6.32 -19.39 -4.28
CA ILE A 275 6.62 -18.22 -5.11
C ILE A 275 8.00 -18.37 -5.76
N THR A 276 9.03 -18.61 -4.97
CA THR A 276 10.42 -18.61 -5.46
C THR A 276 10.74 -19.79 -6.40
N ALA A 277 9.99 -20.88 -6.31
CA ALA A 277 10.07 -22.00 -7.23
C ALA A 277 9.30 -21.79 -8.54
N SER A 278 8.45 -20.79 -8.64
CA SER A 278 7.64 -20.54 -9.85
C SER A 278 8.46 -20.01 -11.02
N ALA A 279 8.00 -20.26 -12.25
CA ALA A 279 8.56 -19.65 -13.44
C ALA A 279 8.38 -18.12 -13.46
N ALA A 280 7.25 -17.64 -12.93
CA ALA A 280 6.94 -16.21 -12.79
C ALA A 280 8.03 -15.47 -11.98
N PHE A 281 8.49 -16.06 -10.89
CA PHE A 281 9.57 -15.50 -10.08
C PHE A 281 10.94 -15.64 -10.78
N ARG A 282 11.27 -16.84 -11.27
CA ARG A 282 12.61 -17.11 -11.84
C ARG A 282 12.89 -16.32 -13.10
N ASN A 283 11.87 -15.99 -13.90
CA ASN A 283 12.00 -15.30 -15.17
C ASN A 283 11.81 -13.78 -15.05
N GLY A 284 12.42 -13.16 -14.03
CA GLY A 284 12.41 -11.72 -13.86
C GLY A 284 11.38 -11.23 -12.84
N GLY A 285 10.90 -12.11 -11.96
CA GLY A 285 10.03 -11.74 -10.87
C GLY A 285 10.78 -11.20 -9.65
N VAL A 286 10.02 -10.51 -8.79
CA VAL A 286 10.46 -10.01 -7.50
C VAL A 286 9.38 -10.27 -6.45
N LEU A 287 9.80 -10.62 -5.24
CA LEU A 287 8.96 -10.71 -4.04
C LEU A 287 9.45 -9.68 -3.03
N PHE A 288 8.54 -8.80 -2.60
CA PHE A 288 8.72 -7.92 -1.46
C PHE A 288 7.96 -8.49 -0.26
N ILE A 289 8.63 -8.58 0.89
CA ILE A 289 8.00 -8.89 2.16
C ILE A 289 8.27 -7.68 3.06
N THR A 290 7.22 -7.02 3.52
CA THR A 290 7.30 -5.83 4.37
C THR A 290 6.28 -5.91 5.49
N TRP A 291 6.43 -5.09 6.51
CA TRP A 291 5.44 -4.85 7.56
C TRP A 291 4.78 -3.51 7.29
N ASP A 292 3.50 -3.39 7.58
CA ASP A 292 2.73 -2.17 7.38
C ASP A 292 3.25 -1.03 8.27
N GLU A 293 3.41 -1.32 9.57
CA GLU A 293 3.92 -0.38 10.56
C GLU A 293 4.74 -1.08 11.64
N GLY A 294 5.56 -0.30 12.34
CA GLY A 294 6.23 -0.71 13.57
C GLY A 294 5.42 -0.28 14.80
N SER A 295 6.04 -0.40 15.98
CA SER A 295 5.44 0.01 17.25
C SER A 295 5.89 1.41 17.73
N SER A 296 6.84 2.04 17.04
CA SER A 296 7.37 3.37 17.36
C SER A 296 6.94 4.40 16.31
N SER A 297 7.09 5.70 16.65
CA SER A 297 6.90 6.77 15.68
C SER A 297 8.20 7.16 14.97
N ALA A 298 9.16 6.23 14.86
CA ALA A 298 10.35 6.44 14.05
C ALA A 298 9.96 6.61 12.58
N GLY A 299 10.66 7.48 11.86
CA GLY A 299 10.28 7.81 10.50
C GLY A 299 11.41 8.36 9.66
N CYS A 300 11.12 8.60 8.39
CA CYS A 300 12.05 9.22 7.45
C CYS A 300 11.34 10.11 6.42
N CYS A 301 12.17 10.69 5.58
CA CYS A 301 11.79 11.21 4.28
C CYS A 301 10.83 12.42 4.33
N GLY A 302 10.47 12.90 5.53
CA GLY A 302 9.61 14.04 5.78
C GLY A 302 8.10 13.74 5.80
N ASP A 303 7.70 12.50 5.51
CA ASP A 303 6.30 12.13 5.31
C ASP A 303 5.92 10.73 5.86
N SER A 304 6.85 10.06 6.53
CA SER A 304 6.66 8.71 7.08
C SER A 304 7.13 8.64 8.51
N TRP A 305 6.26 8.15 9.41
CA TRP A 305 6.45 8.07 10.85
C TRP A 305 5.81 6.83 11.48
N GLY A 306 5.53 5.81 10.67
CA GLY A 306 4.88 4.54 11.06
C GLY A 306 5.84 3.50 11.63
N GLY A 307 6.97 3.90 12.24
CA GLY A 307 7.94 2.98 12.83
C GLY A 307 8.91 2.39 11.81
N ARG A 308 10.05 1.87 12.29
CA ARG A 308 11.05 1.21 11.47
C ARG A 308 10.70 -0.26 11.29
N VAL A 309 10.47 -0.69 10.05
CA VAL A 309 10.04 -2.05 9.74
C VAL A 309 11.07 -2.81 8.89
N ALA A 310 11.00 -4.14 8.92
CA ALA A 310 11.81 -4.97 8.03
C ALA A 310 11.20 -4.97 6.62
N THR A 311 12.04 -4.86 5.59
CA THR A 311 11.62 -5.01 4.20
C THR A 311 12.64 -5.83 3.44
N LEU A 312 12.22 -6.99 2.95
CA LEU A 312 13.05 -7.91 2.20
C LEU A 312 12.78 -7.76 0.70
N VAL A 313 13.86 -7.70 -0.09
CA VAL A 313 13.80 -7.70 -1.55
C VAL A 313 14.36 -9.03 -2.04
N ILE A 314 13.49 -9.87 -2.56
CA ILE A 314 13.76 -11.25 -2.92
C ILE A 314 13.58 -11.41 -4.44
N SER A 315 14.66 -11.66 -5.17
CA SER A 315 14.63 -11.85 -6.62
C SER A 315 15.91 -12.59 -7.07
N PRO A 316 15.90 -13.29 -8.20
CA PRO A 316 17.14 -13.80 -8.82
C PRO A 316 18.12 -12.69 -9.21
N ARG A 317 17.65 -11.44 -9.30
CA ARG A 317 18.42 -10.27 -9.74
C ARG A 317 18.97 -9.43 -8.58
N VAL A 318 18.70 -9.77 -7.32
CA VAL A 318 19.23 -8.99 -6.18
C VAL A 318 20.71 -9.33 -5.92
N ILE A 319 21.36 -8.41 -5.24
CA ILE A 319 22.69 -8.62 -4.67
C ILE A 319 22.51 -9.48 -3.42
N SER A 320 23.01 -10.73 -3.45
CA SER A 320 22.88 -11.66 -2.33
C SER A 320 23.52 -11.10 -1.05
N GLY A 321 22.80 -11.15 0.05
CA GLY A 321 23.24 -10.68 1.36
C GLY A 321 23.40 -9.16 1.49
N PHE A 322 22.96 -8.39 0.49
CA PHE A 322 23.06 -6.93 0.50
C PHE A 322 22.13 -6.32 1.57
N ARG A 323 22.62 -5.29 2.23
CA ARG A 323 21.90 -4.55 3.25
C ARG A 323 21.97 -3.06 2.95
N SER A 324 20.86 -2.47 2.54
CA SER A 324 20.79 -1.04 2.31
C SER A 324 20.56 -0.29 3.62
N SER A 325 21.21 0.86 3.76
CA SER A 325 20.95 1.84 4.81
C SER A 325 20.31 3.13 4.29
N VAL A 326 19.94 3.14 3.02
CA VAL A 326 19.17 4.25 2.42
C VAL A 326 17.83 4.35 3.15
N ALA A 327 17.42 5.58 3.47
CA ALA A 327 16.13 5.83 4.07
C ALA A 327 15.02 5.65 3.02
N GLU A 328 14.14 4.70 3.26
CA GLU A 328 13.06 4.28 2.35
C GLU A 328 11.76 4.07 3.15
N ASN A 329 10.65 4.07 2.45
CA ASN A 329 9.32 3.95 3.03
C ASN A 329 8.34 3.27 2.08
N HIS A 330 7.06 3.19 2.45
CA HIS A 330 6.01 2.60 1.64
C HIS A 330 5.84 3.26 0.27
N TYR A 331 6.05 4.57 0.17
CA TYR A 331 6.03 5.29 -1.11
C TYR A 331 7.23 4.89 -1.99
N SER A 332 8.37 4.61 -1.37
CA SER A 332 9.57 4.09 -2.06
C SER A 332 9.33 2.71 -2.66
N LEU A 333 8.61 1.84 -1.95
CA LEU A 333 8.25 0.51 -2.44
C LEU A 333 7.24 0.60 -3.60
N LEU A 334 6.20 1.42 -3.46
CA LEU A 334 5.24 1.66 -4.54
C LEU A 334 5.97 2.19 -5.79
N ARG A 335 6.83 3.20 -5.64
CA ARG A 335 7.67 3.71 -6.74
C ARG A 335 8.50 2.62 -7.39
N THR A 336 9.07 1.71 -6.60
CA THR A 336 9.87 0.59 -7.13
C THR A 336 9.03 -0.34 -8.00
N ILE A 337 7.79 -0.62 -7.60
CA ILE A 337 6.85 -1.43 -8.38
C ILE A 337 6.49 -0.70 -9.69
N GLU A 338 6.17 0.59 -9.59
CA GLU A 338 5.84 1.44 -10.72
C GLU A 338 7.00 1.54 -11.72
N ASP A 339 8.22 1.81 -11.25
CA ASP A 339 9.43 1.84 -12.09
C ASP A 339 9.65 0.49 -12.79
N GLY A 340 9.52 -0.62 -12.04
CA GLY A 340 9.72 -1.97 -12.55
C GLY A 340 8.67 -2.39 -13.60
N PHE A 341 7.48 -1.84 -13.54
CA PHE A 341 6.41 -2.03 -14.52
C PHE A 341 6.34 -0.92 -15.56
N HIS A 342 7.19 0.11 -15.48
CA HIS A 342 7.18 1.30 -16.35
C HIS A 342 5.85 2.06 -16.30
N LEU A 343 5.34 2.26 -15.09
CA LEU A 343 4.11 3.01 -14.80
C LEU A 343 4.43 4.43 -14.35
N ALA A 344 3.45 5.32 -14.41
CA ALA A 344 3.55 6.65 -13.80
C ALA A 344 3.50 6.52 -12.27
N HIS A 345 4.09 7.48 -11.56
CA HIS A 345 4.10 7.45 -10.11
C HIS A 345 2.82 8.03 -9.51
N LEU A 346 2.22 7.31 -8.55
CA LEU A 346 1.06 7.73 -7.78
C LEU A 346 1.46 8.54 -6.54
N GLY A 347 0.79 9.65 -6.33
CA GLY A 347 0.92 10.43 -5.09
C GLY A 347 2.37 10.68 -4.66
N ALA A 348 2.68 10.38 -3.41
CA ALA A 348 4.01 10.56 -2.83
C ALA A 348 5.09 9.63 -3.40
N ALA A 349 4.73 8.57 -4.12
CA ALA A 349 5.71 7.75 -4.86
C ALA A 349 6.44 8.59 -5.92
N GLY A 350 5.81 9.66 -6.43
CA GLY A 350 6.41 10.62 -7.36
C GLY A 350 7.33 11.67 -6.70
N TRP A 351 7.38 11.76 -5.39
CA TRP A 351 8.20 12.76 -4.71
C TRP A 351 9.69 12.41 -4.74
N SER A 352 10.53 13.44 -4.71
CA SER A 352 12.00 13.26 -4.71
C SER A 352 12.51 12.58 -3.42
N SER A 353 11.76 12.67 -2.32
CA SER A 353 12.03 12.01 -1.04
C SER A 353 11.76 10.50 -1.07
N SER A 354 10.93 10.02 -2.00
CA SER A 354 10.61 8.60 -2.14
C SER A 354 11.62 7.92 -3.06
N THR A 355 12.79 7.58 -2.52
CA THR A 355 13.85 6.88 -3.27
C THR A 355 13.43 5.46 -3.58
N PRO A 356 13.41 5.01 -4.86
CA PRO A 356 13.08 3.63 -5.18
C PRO A 356 14.19 2.67 -4.73
N LEU A 357 13.83 1.42 -4.44
CA LEU A 357 14.71 0.34 -3.98
C LEU A 357 15.59 -0.19 -5.13
N ARG A 358 16.32 0.70 -5.80
CA ARG A 358 17.09 0.36 -7.02
C ARG A 358 18.46 -0.28 -6.73
N GLU A 359 19.07 0.06 -5.60
CA GLU A 359 20.41 -0.38 -5.24
C GLU A 359 20.49 -1.86 -4.84
N TYR A 360 19.34 -2.50 -4.64
CA TYR A 360 19.23 -3.92 -4.30
C TYR A 360 19.50 -4.84 -5.51
N PHE A 361 19.43 -4.31 -6.72
CA PHE A 361 19.49 -5.08 -7.97
C PHE A 361 20.85 -4.96 -8.65
N ARG A 362 21.17 -6.03 -9.42
CA ARG A 362 22.38 -6.11 -10.25
C ARG A 362 22.12 -5.61 -11.63
#